data_af19d6727f6a161bb68d24b2af6b0d03
#
_entry.id   af19d6727f6a161bb68d24b2af6b0d03
#
_cell.length_a   1.000
_cell.length_b   1.000
_cell.length_c   1.000
_cell.angle_alpha   90.00
_cell.angle_beta   90.00
_cell.angle_gamma   90.00
#
_symmetry.space_group_name_H-M   'P 1'
#
loop_
_entity.id
_entity.type
_entity.pdbx_description
1 polymer ?
#
loop_
_entity_poly.entity_id
_entity_poly.type
_entity_poly.pdbx_seq_one_letter_code
_entity_poly.pdbx_strand_id
1 'polypeptide(L)'
;MAIGTSAICGSYKKEINAGIHFWTTHSRGDGTSIAADTFKFAMYTNSSAFDADTTGYVATAEVSGTNYTAGGASLASATIGLGDNSSSVPTAFIDMADVTFSNATITNARGALIYNSTLANAGTAGDTTHAAKPSVCVINFGGDSSSSAG
;
A
#
# COMPACT_ATOMS: atom_id res chain seq x y z
N MET A 1 -1.58 -20.23 4.76
CA MET A 1 -0.36 -19.47 5.18
C MET A 1 -0.83 -18.24 5.90
N ALA A 2 -0.02 -17.65 6.74
CA ALA A 2 -0.38 -16.46 7.51
C ALA A 2 0.34 -15.24 6.91
N ILE A 3 -0.17 -14.03 7.20
CA ILE A 3 0.54 -12.79 6.88
C ILE A 3 1.91 -12.83 7.59
N GLY A 4 2.97 -12.59 6.82
CA GLY A 4 4.34 -12.52 7.32
C GLY A 4 4.61 -11.27 8.17
N THR A 5 5.86 -11.00 8.45
CA THR A 5 6.28 -9.77 9.14
C THR A 5 5.98 -8.54 8.30
N SER A 6 5.63 -7.41 8.93
CA SER A 6 5.50 -6.12 8.23
C SER A 6 6.76 -5.80 7.45
N ALA A 7 6.61 -5.49 6.18
CA ALA A 7 7.74 -5.27 5.29
C ALA A 7 7.39 -4.35 4.11
N ILE A 8 8.35 -3.57 3.66
CA ILE A 8 8.31 -2.93 2.35
C ILE A 8 8.58 -4.00 1.30
N CYS A 9 7.69 -4.14 0.31
CA CYS A 9 7.78 -5.17 -0.72
C CYS A 9 9.06 -5.02 -1.57
N GLY A 10 9.67 -6.14 -1.90
CA GLY A 10 10.89 -6.17 -2.74
C GLY A 10 10.65 -5.59 -4.13
N SER A 11 9.49 -5.88 -4.74
CA SER A 11 9.06 -5.30 -6.01
C SER A 11 9.00 -3.78 -5.96
N TYR A 12 8.42 -3.20 -4.91
CA TYR A 12 8.34 -1.75 -4.74
C TYR A 12 9.71 -1.08 -4.73
N LYS A 13 10.70 -1.68 -4.05
CA LYS A 13 12.07 -1.13 -4.00
C LYS A 13 12.71 -1.04 -5.39
N LYS A 14 12.43 -2.01 -6.26
CA LYS A 14 12.82 -1.99 -7.66
C LYS A 14 12.05 -0.92 -8.43
N GLU A 15 10.75 -0.87 -8.26
CA GLU A 15 9.80 -0.06 -9.01
C GLU A 15 9.95 1.44 -8.74
N ILE A 16 10.30 1.86 -7.51
CA ILE A 16 10.62 3.27 -7.22
C ILE A 16 11.88 3.74 -7.96
N ASN A 17 12.89 2.86 -8.11
CA ASN A 17 14.09 3.20 -8.89
C ASN A 17 13.80 3.30 -10.38
N ALA A 18 12.77 2.61 -10.87
CA ALA A 18 12.30 2.70 -12.26
C ALA A 18 11.30 3.86 -12.48
N GLY A 19 10.97 4.63 -11.45
CA GLY A 19 10.03 5.75 -11.55
C GLY A 19 8.59 5.32 -11.81
N ILE A 20 8.14 4.21 -11.23
CA ILE A 20 6.80 3.65 -11.45
C ILE A 20 5.78 4.22 -10.47
N HIS A 21 6.18 4.60 -9.25
CA HIS A 21 5.29 5.08 -8.20
C HIS A 21 5.49 6.57 -7.94
N PHE A 22 4.42 7.35 -8.01
CA PHE A 22 4.42 8.78 -7.75
C PHE A 22 3.44 9.12 -6.61
N TRP A 23 3.95 9.30 -5.39
CA TRP A 23 3.15 9.66 -4.22
C TRP A 23 2.60 11.09 -4.27
N THR A 24 3.32 11.96 -4.96
CA THR A 24 2.94 13.36 -5.17
C THR A 24 3.10 13.71 -6.64
N THR A 25 2.45 14.78 -7.09
CA THR A 25 2.71 15.31 -8.43
C THR A 25 4.18 15.67 -8.55
N HIS A 26 4.82 15.15 -9.57
CA HIS A 26 6.25 15.37 -9.83
C HIS A 26 6.43 16.23 -11.07
N SER A 27 7.18 17.32 -10.94
CA SER A 27 7.59 18.16 -12.07
C SER A 27 9.07 17.93 -12.36
N ARG A 28 9.36 17.51 -13.58
CA ARG A 28 10.73 17.45 -14.07
C ARG A 28 11.13 18.84 -14.60
N GLY A 29 12.42 19.18 -14.50
CA GLY A 29 12.93 20.48 -14.93
C GLY A 29 12.76 20.80 -16.42
N ASP A 30 12.28 19.84 -17.23
CA ASP A 30 11.94 19.97 -18.65
C ASP A 30 10.49 20.45 -18.89
N GLY A 31 9.76 20.79 -17.83
CA GLY A 31 8.35 21.21 -17.90
C GLY A 31 7.35 20.05 -17.92
N THR A 32 7.80 18.79 -17.89
CA THR A 32 6.91 17.64 -17.83
C THR A 32 6.39 17.47 -16.38
N SER A 33 5.08 17.38 -16.23
CA SER A 33 4.42 17.08 -14.95
C SER A 33 3.79 15.69 -14.99
N ILE A 34 4.07 14.88 -14.00
CA ILE A 34 3.48 13.56 -13.79
C ILE A 34 2.56 13.66 -12.57
N ALA A 35 1.28 13.33 -12.77
CA ALA A 35 0.30 13.35 -11.69
C ALA A 35 0.63 12.30 -10.62
N ALA A 36 0.24 12.58 -9.37
CA ALA A 36 0.31 11.61 -8.30
C ALA A 36 -0.54 10.38 -8.60
N ASP A 37 -0.05 9.22 -8.19
CA ASP A 37 -0.82 7.98 -8.21
C ASP A 37 -1.82 7.92 -7.04
N THR A 38 -2.83 7.08 -7.19
CA THR A 38 -3.75 6.72 -6.11
C THR A 38 -3.26 5.45 -5.43
N PHE A 39 -2.94 5.55 -4.16
CA PHE A 39 -2.59 4.41 -3.32
C PHE A 39 -3.79 4.02 -2.46
N LYS A 40 -3.90 2.74 -2.15
CA LYS A 40 -4.98 2.20 -1.33
C LYS A 40 -4.46 1.33 -0.20
N PHE A 41 -5.25 1.30 0.88
CA PHE A 41 -5.06 0.48 2.05
C PHE A 41 -6.18 -0.56 2.10
N ALA A 42 -5.86 -1.83 1.84
CA ALA A 42 -6.81 -2.94 1.88
C ALA A 42 -6.46 -3.90 3.03
N MET A 43 -7.47 -4.32 3.79
CA MET A 43 -7.29 -5.21 4.94
C MET A 43 -7.52 -6.67 4.58
N TYR A 44 -6.79 -7.55 5.25
CA TYR A 44 -6.78 -8.99 4.96
C TYR A 44 -6.87 -9.84 6.21
N THR A 45 -7.53 -10.98 6.05
CA THR A 45 -7.54 -12.03 7.07
C THR A 45 -6.21 -12.78 7.12
N ASN A 46 -6.00 -13.57 8.16
CA ASN A 46 -4.79 -14.40 8.30
C ASN A 46 -4.64 -15.52 7.24
N SER A 47 -5.62 -15.66 6.35
CA SER A 47 -5.55 -16.60 5.22
C SER A 47 -4.76 -16.06 4.03
N SER A 48 -4.43 -14.77 4.01
CA SER A 48 -3.50 -14.20 3.01
C SER A 48 -2.07 -14.63 3.32
N ALA A 49 -1.27 -14.81 2.27
CA ALA A 49 0.14 -15.21 2.38
C ALA A 49 1.09 -14.03 2.07
N PHE A 50 0.71 -12.82 2.47
CA PHE A 50 1.47 -11.62 2.17
C PHE A 50 2.75 -11.51 3.01
N ASP A 51 3.83 -11.14 2.35
CA ASP A 51 5.15 -10.93 2.90
C ASP A 51 5.95 -9.94 2.04
N ALA A 52 7.26 -9.87 2.23
CA ALA A 52 8.16 -9.02 1.46
C ALA A 52 8.21 -9.34 -0.04
N ASP A 53 7.82 -10.54 -0.44
CA ASP A 53 7.82 -10.99 -1.85
C ASP A 53 6.49 -10.72 -2.56
N THR A 54 5.51 -10.15 -1.85
CA THR A 54 4.22 -9.75 -2.43
C THR A 54 4.41 -8.71 -3.52
N THR A 55 3.87 -8.97 -4.71
CA THR A 55 4.09 -8.13 -5.89
C THR A 55 2.91 -7.23 -6.26
N GLY A 56 1.70 -7.57 -5.82
CA GLY A 56 0.51 -6.79 -6.18
C GLY A 56 -0.73 -7.16 -5.37
N TYR A 57 -1.77 -6.36 -5.56
CA TYR A 57 -3.07 -6.59 -4.93
C TYR A 57 -3.76 -7.84 -5.50
N VAL A 58 -4.34 -8.63 -4.61
CA VAL A 58 -5.27 -9.71 -4.92
C VAL A 58 -6.48 -9.61 -3.99
N ALA A 59 -7.67 -9.96 -4.49
CA ALA A 59 -8.90 -9.93 -3.68
C ALA A 59 -9.04 -11.15 -2.75
N THR A 60 -8.23 -12.20 -2.96
CA THR A 60 -8.29 -13.42 -2.14
C THR A 60 -7.92 -13.12 -0.69
N ALA A 61 -8.75 -13.57 0.25
CA ALA A 61 -8.58 -13.35 1.69
C ALA A 61 -8.66 -11.86 2.14
N GLU A 62 -9.07 -10.94 1.28
CA GLU A 62 -9.45 -9.59 1.70
C GLU A 62 -10.66 -9.67 2.65
N VAL A 63 -10.69 -8.83 3.67
CA VAL A 63 -11.84 -8.75 4.57
C VAL A 63 -13.08 -8.27 3.82
N SER A 64 -14.24 -8.65 4.33
CA SER A 64 -15.53 -8.18 3.85
C SER A 64 -16.41 -7.77 5.01
N GLY A 65 -17.38 -6.92 4.79
CA GLY A 65 -18.33 -6.50 5.82
C GLY A 65 -19.06 -5.21 5.44
N THR A 66 -19.98 -4.82 6.30
CA THR A 66 -20.76 -3.59 6.11
C THR A 66 -19.82 -2.39 6.09
N ASN A 67 -20.01 -1.48 5.13
CA ASN A 67 -19.21 -0.27 4.94
C ASN A 67 -17.70 -0.51 4.74
N TYR A 68 -17.31 -1.71 4.37
CA TYR A 68 -16.00 -2.00 3.81
C TYR A 68 -16.14 -2.25 2.30
N THR A 69 -15.46 -1.49 1.50
CA THR A 69 -15.45 -1.67 0.05
C THR A 69 -14.22 -2.49 -0.37
N ALA A 70 -14.43 -3.54 -1.16
CA ALA A 70 -13.34 -4.35 -1.70
C ALA A 70 -12.31 -3.48 -2.46
N GLY A 71 -11.04 -3.75 -2.25
CA GLY A 71 -9.94 -2.90 -2.67
C GLY A 71 -9.54 -1.87 -1.61
N GLY A 72 -10.25 -1.79 -0.50
CA GLY A 72 -9.93 -0.90 0.61
C GLY A 72 -10.18 0.58 0.34
N ALA A 73 -9.66 1.43 1.21
CA ALA A 73 -9.79 2.89 1.15
C ALA A 73 -8.58 3.54 0.47
N SER A 74 -8.82 4.68 -0.18
CA SER A 74 -7.74 5.49 -0.76
C SER A 74 -6.96 6.20 0.34
N LEU A 75 -5.64 6.20 0.21
CA LEU A 75 -4.72 6.99 1.01
C LEU A 75 -4.66 8.40 0.42
N ALA A 76 -4.78 9.41 1.28
CA ALA A 76 -4.81 10.81 0.88
C ALA A 76 -3.67 11.60 1.50
N SER A 77 -3.40 12.79 0.94
CA SER A 77 -2.49 13.78 1.50
C SER A 77 -1.08 13.27 1.76
N ALA A 78 -0.52 12.50 0.81
CA ALA A 78 0.83 12.00 0.93
C ALA A 78 1.85 13.15 1.05
N THR A 79 2.70 13.08 2.06
CA THR A 79 3.85 13.97 2.27
C THR A 79 5.11 13.14 2.25
N ILE A 80 6.08 13.55 1.43
CA ILE A 80 7.39 12.91 1.35
C ILE A 80 8.40 13.82 2.03
N GLY A 81 9.22 13.26 2.89
CA GLY A 81 10.23 14.03 3.60
C GLY A 81 11.43 13.22 4.04
N LEU A 82 12.34 13.94 4.66
CA LEU A 82 13.46 13.38 5.42
C LEU A 82 13.28 13.74 6.89
N GLY A 83 13.47 12.78 7.75
CA GLY A 83 13.51 12.96 9.19
C GLY A 83 14.72 12.23 9.77
N ASP A 84 15.16 12.65 10.94
CA ASP A 84 16.18 11.93 11.67
C ASP A 84 15.50 10.90 12.59
N ASN A 85 16.02 9.67 12.59
CA ASN A 85 15.64 8.71 13.62
C ASN A 85 16.34 9.06 14.95
N SER A 86 16.04 8.30 16.01
CA SER A 86 16.62 8.50 17.34
C SER A 86 18.17 8.42 17.38
N SER A 87 18.80 7.98 16.31
CA SER A 87 20.26 7.90 16.15
C SER A 87 20.80 8.97 15.19
N SER A 88 20.02 9.99 14.86
CA SER A 88 20.36 11.07 13.91
C SER A 88 20.75 10.54 12.53
N VAL A 89 20.14 9.43 12.10
CA VAL A 89 20.32 8.89 10.74
C VAL A 89 19.21 9.42 9.85
N PRO A 90 19.54 10.11 8.75
CA PRO A 90 18.53 10.59 7.81
C PRO A 90 17.67 9.44 7.30
N THR A 91 16.35 9.54 7.50
CA THR A 91 15.39 8.52 7.10
C THR A 91 14.35 9.15 6.19
N ALA A 92 14.22 8.63 4.98
CA ALA A 92 13.13 9.04 4.10
C ALA A 92 11.81 8.45 4.60
N PHE A 93 10.77 9.26 4.61
CA PHE A 93 9.44 8.83 5.00
C PHE A 93 8.38 9.28 4.01
N ILE A 94 7.27 8.56 3.99
CA ILE A 94 6.03 8.94 3.35
C ILE A 94 4.96 8.92 4.44
N ASP A 95 4.36 10.06 4.71
CA ASP A 95 3.27 10.23 5.65
C ASP A 95 1.95 10.47 4.90
N MET A 96 0.86 9.96 5.42
CA MET A 96 -0.46 10.00 4.78
C MET A 96 -1.52 10.28 5.84
N ALA A 97 -2.63 10.89 5.41
CA ALA A 97 -3.76 11.06 6.30
C ALA A 97 -4.31 9.71 6.80
N ASP A 98 -4.82 9.71 8.01
CA ASP A 98 -5.42 8.52 8.64
C ASP A 98 -6.56 7.95 7.80
N VAL A 99 -6.60 6.63 7.71
CA VAL A 99 -7.68 5.90 7.04
C VAL A 99 -8.75 5.52 8.06
N THR A 100 -9.98 5.94 7.81
CA THR A 100 -11.13 5.61 8.64
C THR A 100 -12.16 4.81 7.87
N PHE A 101 -12.58 3.68 8.42
CA PHE A 101 -13.72 2.90 7.95
C PHE A 101 -14.90 3.14 8.89
N SER A 102 -15.67 4.22 8.63
CA SER A 102 -16.77 4.64 9.52
C SER A 102 -17.92 3.63 9.52
N ASN A 103 -18.41 3.29 10.71
CA ASN A 103 -19.50 2.34 10.92
C ASN A 103 -19.30 1.00 10.19
N ALA A 104 -18.05 0.55 10.08
CA ALA A 104 -17.73 -0.68 9.39
C ALA A 104 -17.79 -1.89 10.31
N THR A 105 -18.41 -2.97 9.81
CA THR A 105 -18.27 -4.30 10.39
C THR A 105 -17.14 -5.02 9.65
N ILE A 106 -16.08 -5.32 10.36
CA ILE A 106 -14.90 -5.99 9.82
C ILE A 106 -14.54 -7.14 10.75
N THR A 107 -14.34 -8.33 10.20
CA THR A 107 -14.08 -9.52 11.00
C THR A 107 -12.68 -10.06 10.67
N ASN A 108 -11.91 -10.32 11.74
CA ASN A 108 -10.62 -11.01 11.69
C ASN A 108 -9.61 -10.36 10.72
N ALA A 109 -9.52 -9.03 10.68
CA ALA A 109 -8.45 -8.35 9.97
C ALA A 109 -7.11 -8.65 10.69
N ARG A 110 -6.19 -9.32 10.00
CA ARG A 110 -4.87 -9.67 10.52
C ARG A 110 -3.80 -8.67 10.07
N GLY A 111 -4.01 -8.01 8.96
CA GLY A 111 -3.07 -7.05 8.42
C GLY A 111 -3.60 -6.31 7.22
N ALA A 112 -2.75 -5.57 6.55
CA ALA A 112 -3.10 -4.78 5.41
C ALA A 112 -2.03 -4.81 4.32
N LEU A 113 -2.46 -4.51 3.10
CA LEU A 113 -1.60 -4.24 1.95
C LEU A 113 -1.80 -2.78 1.53
N ILE A 114 -0.71 -2.05 1.39
CA ILE A 114 -0.70 -0.78 0.65
C ILE A 114 -0.25 -1.08 -0.77
N TYR A 115 -1.00 -0.58 -1.75
CA TYR A 115 -0.75 -0.83 -3.16
C TYR A 115 -1.12 0.37 -4.04
N ASN A 116 -0.51 0.47 -5.21
CA ASN A 116 -0.81 1.50 -6.20
C ASN A 116 -1.99 1.07 -7.07
N SER A 117 -3.13 1.74 -6.94
CA SER A 117 -4.35 1.42 -7.69
C SER A 117 -4.44 2.11 -9.05
N THR A 118 -3.62 3.13 -9.32
CA THR A 118 -3.55 3.80 -10.64
C THR A 118 -3.07 2.83 -11.71
N LEU A 119 -2.11 1.96 -11.38
CA LEU A 119 -1.53 0.99 -12.29
C LEU A 119 -2.38 -0.28 -12.35
N ALA A 120 -3.56 -0.20 -12.94
CA ALA A 120 -4.54 -1.28 -12.95
C ALA A 120 -4.08 -2.56 -13.69
N ASN A 121 -3.19 -2.41 -14.67
CA ASN A 121 -2.64 -3.50 -15.47
C ASN A 121 -1.16 -3.68 -15.21
N ALA A 122 -0.66 -4.90 -15.46
CA ALA A 122 0.77 -5.14 -15.41
C ALA A 122 1.51 -4.38 -16.52
N GLY A 123 2.63 -3.79 -16.17
CA GLY A 123 3.56 -3.17 -17.13
C GLY A 123 4.61 -4.18 -17.59
N THR A 124 4.93 -4.17 -18.88
CA THR A 124 5.84 -5.16 -19.49
C THR A 124 6.92 -4.54 -20.41
N ALA A 125 7.24 -3.27 -20.28
CA ALA A 125 8.21 -2.60 -21.14
C ALA A 125 9.57 -2.39 -20.44
N GLY A 126 10.59 -3.11 -20.86
CA GLY A 126 11.97 -2.95 -20.37
C GLY A 126 12.10 -3.12 -18.85
N ASP A 127 12.83 -2.22 -18.21
CA ASP A 127 13.03 -2.24 -16.74
C ASP A 127 11.79 -1.78 -15.95
N THR A 128 10.69 -1.42 -16.61
CA THR A 128 9.44 -0.94 -16.00
C THR A 128 8.43 -2.06 -15.75
N THR A 129 8.87 -3.32 -15.73
CA THR A 129 7.98 -4.45 -15.44
C THR A 129 7.48 -4.39 -14.02
N HIS A 130 6.15 -4.31 -13.85
CA HIS A 130 5.45 -4.35 -12.57
C HIS A 130 4.20 -5.21 -12.65
N ALA A 131 3.73 -5.70 -11.51
CA ALA A 131 2.44 -6.40 -11.41
C ALA A 131 1.26 -5.44 -11.66
N ALA A 132 0.09 -5.98 -11.95
CA ALA A 132 -1.15 -5.20 -11.88
C ALA A 132 -1.39 -4.75 -10.43
N LYS A 133 -1.73 -3.47 -10.24
CA LYS A 133 -1.92 -2.87 -8.91
C LYS A 133 -0.75 -3.20 -7.96
N PRO A 134 0.48 -2.77 -8.30
CA PRO A 134 1.69 -3.21 -7.61
C PRO A 134 1.67 -2.84 -6.13
N SER A 135 2.19 -3.76 -5.32
CA SER A 135 2.27 -3.63 -3.87
C SER A 135 3.36 -2.66 -3.45
N VAL A 136 3.14 -1.98 -2.33
CA VAL A 136 4.12 -1.09 -1.67
C VAL A 136 4.65 -1.75 -0.41
N CYS A 137 3.78 -2.04 0.53
CA CYS A 137 4.17 -2.70 1.77
C CYS A 137 3.04 -3.55 2.35
N VAL A 138 3.44 -4.54 3.12
CA VAL A 138 2.58 -5.38 3.95
C VAL A 138 2.69 -4.94 5.39
N ILE A 139 1.56 -4.82 6.08
CA ILE A 139 1.46 -4.47 7.49
C ILE A 139 0.81 -5.65 8.21
N ASN A 140 1.47 -6.20 9.21
CA ASN A 140 0.91 -7.22 10.09
C ASN A 140 0.48 -6.56 11.41
N PHE A 141 -0.77 -6.71 11.80
CA PHE A 141 -1.31 -6.13 13.05
C PHE A 141 -0.93 -6.94 14.30
N GLY A 142 -0.24 -8.08 14.13
CA GLY A 142 0.19 -8.95 15.22
C GLY A 142 -0.92 -9.85 15.78
N GLY A 143 -2.17 -9.55 15.55
CA GLY A 143 -3.35 -10.28 15.99
C GLY A 143 -4.55 -10.00 15.09
N ASP A 144 -5.59 -10.84 15.17
CA ASP A 144 -6.85 -10.60 14.46
C ASP A 144 -7.61 -9.47 15.16
N SER A 145 -8.02 -8.48 14.38
CA SER A 145 -8.82 -7.33 14.83
C SER A 145 -10.19 -7.35 14.16
N SER A 146 -11.21 -7.04 14.92
CA SER A 146 -12.60 -6.97 14.43
C SER A 146 -13.26 -5.70 14.91
N SER A 147 -14.17 -5.16 14.10
CA SER A 147 -15.06 -4.07 14.47
C SER A 147 -16.50 -4.45 14.17
N SER A 148 -17.43 -3.91 14.93
CA SER A 148 -18.86 -3.98 14.62
C SER A 148 -19.39 -2.57 14.46
N ALA A 149 -20.20 -2.35 13.43
CA ALA A 149 -20.95 -1.11 13.28
C ALA A 149 -21.85 -0.95 14.51
N GLY A 150 -21.72 0.17 15.21
CA GLY A 150 -22.56 0.54 16.35
C GLY A 150 -23.93 1.04 15.92
#